data_58217c6c0dfce7646b9d4a65fd7674f8
#
_entry.id   58217c6c0dfce7646b9d4a65fd7674f8
#
_cell.length_a   1.000
_cell.length_b   1.000
_cell.length_c   1.000
_cell.angle_alpha   90.00
_cell.angle_beta   90.00
_cell.angle_gamma   90.00
#
_symmetry.space_group_name_H-M   'P 1'
#
loop_
_entity.id
_entity.type
_entity.pdbx_description
1 polymer ?
#
loop_
_entity_poly.entity_id
_entity_poly.type
_entity_poly.pdbx_seq_one_letter_code
_entity_poly.pdbx_strand_id
1 'polypeptide(L)'
;MKRPRFAGMNCTRRSAGKGLAAKGYAGGCDMMRLVFLICLGAIALLALMPGGPTTPALRPGQPGQAANVVAENAAADVAQPRVERAGNGSAEVVLQRAPDRHFYAEAQVNGAIVRFLVDSGASAVVLTRADAQKAGIGAQPGEFTARAMSANGEVRLKPVMLDRLAIGPVSATNVEAMVAENDLGVSLLGQSFLARVAKVEITEGEMRLR
;
A
#
# COMPACT_ATOMS: atom_id res chain seq x y z
N MET A 1 11.36 -62.16 -6.02
CA MET A 1 12.77 -61.94 -5.64
C MET A 1 12.84 -60.84 -4.57
N LYS A 2 13.19 -61.28 -3.38
CA LYS A 2 13.87 -60.71 -2.22
C LYS A 2 13.79 -59.22 -1.94
N ARG A 3 13.07 -58.89 -0.85
CA ARG A 3 13.27 -57.67 -0.02
C ARG A 3 14.49 -57.90 0.91
N PRO A 4 15.26 -56.89 1.27
CA PRO A 4 16.02 -56.91 2.51
C PRO A 4 15.34 -56.08 3.60
N ARG A 5 15.19 -56.76 4.73
CA ARG A 5 14.97 -56.17 6.06
C ARG A 5 16.29 -55.55 6.52
N PHE A 6 16.22 -54.36 7.16
CA PHE A 6 17.27 -53.94 8.06
C PHE A 6 16.70 -53.65 9.44
N ALA A 7 17.43 -54.30 10.37
CA ALA A 7 17.12 -54.41 11.79
C ALA A 7 17.40 -53.13 12.57
N GLY A 8 16.77 -53.06 13.72
CA GLY A 8 16.91 -52.01 14.70
C GLY A 8 18.30 -51.95 15.35
N MET A 9 18.58 -50.77 15.84
CA MET A 9 19.61 -50.54 16.84
C MET A 9 19.10 -49.62 17.93
N ASN A 10 18.83 -50.27 19.07
CA ASN A 10 18.74 -49.65 20.38
C ASN A 10 20.10 -49.02 20.71
N CYS A 11 20.12 -47.82 21.22
CA CYS A 11 21.21 -47.38 22.07
C CYS A 11 20.71 -46.59 23.28
N THR A 12 21.03 -47.15 24.37
CA THR A 12 20.79 -46.85 25.78
C THR A 12 21.32 -45.48 26.20
N ARG A 13 20.47 -44.81 26.95
CA ARG A 13 20.64 -44.09 28.24
C ARG A 13 22.09 -43.92 28.75
N ARG A 14 22.49 -42.66 28.94
CA ARG A 14 23.32 -42.26 30.07
C ARG A 14 23.00 -40.84 30.56
N SER A 15 22.79 -40.80 31.83
CA SER A 15 22.48 -39.72 32.74
C SER A 15 23.71 -38.86 33.10
N ALA A 16 23.42 -37.79 33.76
CA ALA A 16 24.23 -36.88 34.58
C ALA A 16 24.71 -35.62 33.85
N GLY A 17 24.35 -34.44 34.24
CA GLY A 17 24.29 -33.82 35.53
C GLY A 17 24.73 -32.39 35.44
N LYS A 18 24.26 -31.61 36.30
CA LYS A 18 24.72 -30.27 36.73
C LYS A 18 23.91 -29.09 36.21
N GLY A 19 23.17 -28.58 37.18
CA GLY A 19 22.42 -27.36 37.17
C GLY A 19 23.19 -26.13 36.81
N LEU A 20 22.54 -25.28 36.05
CA LEU A 20 22.82 -23.86 36.03
C LEU A 20 21.59 -23.12 36.52
N ALA A 21 21.81 -22.36 37.55
CA ALA A 21 20.85 -21.54 38.24
C ALA A 21 20.16 -20.57 37.26
N ALA A 22 18.83 -20.65 37.22
CA ALA A 22 17.99 -19.66 36.59
C ALA A 22 18.08 -18.35 37.40
N LYS A 23 18.82 -17.37 36.89
CA LYS A 23 18.84 -16.01 37.41
C LYS A 23 17.53 -15.37 36.98
N GLY A 24 16.58 -15.28 37.95
CA GLY A 24 15.27 -14.69 37.75
C GLY A 24 15.37 -13.24 37.28
N TYR A 25 14.87 -12.94 36.10
CA TYR A 25 14.54 -11.61 35.65
C TYR A 25 13.19 -11.21 36.29
N ALA A 26 13.22 -10.75 37.51
CA ALA A 26 12.11 -10.07 38.17
C ALA A 26 12.24 -8.56 37.94
N GLY A 27 12.01 -8.08 36.73
CA GLY A 27 12.11 -6.66 36.39
C GLY A 27 11.05 -6.13 35.41
N GLY A 28 10.13 -7.01 34.93
CA GLY A 28 9.17 -6.61 33.91
C GLY A 28 7.86 -5.99 34.41
N CYS A 29 7.51 -6.17 35.67
CA CYS A 29 6.23 -5.69 36.21
C CYS A 29 6.23 -4.22 36.65
N ASP A 30 7.39 -3.70 37.06
CA ASP A 30 7.46 -2.34 37.62
C ASP A 30 7.49 -1.28 36.51
N MET A 31 8.09 -1.57 35.37
CA MET A 31 8.14 -0.63 34.24
C MET A 31 6.76 -0.43 33.59
N MET A 32 5.94 -1.49 33.55
CA MET A 32 4.59 -1.40 33.01
C MET A 32 3.64 -0.64 33.96
N ARG A 33 3.85 -0.77 35.27
CA ARG A 33 3.12 0.02 36.30
C ARG A 33 3.51 1.50 36.25
N LEU A 34 4.78 1.81 36.01
CA LEU A 34 5.26 3.17 35.87
C LEU A 34 4.67 3.87 34.64
N VAL A 35 4.63 3.17 33.50
CA VAL A 35 3.99 3.68 32.27
C VAL A 35 2.50 3.93 32.47
N PHE A 36 1.80 3.02 33.15
CA PHE A 36 0.36 3.18 33.45
C PHE A 36 0.09 4.39 34.36
N LEU A 37 0.93 4.63 35.38
CA LEU A 37 0.81 5.77 36.26
C LEU A 37 1.10 7.10 35.57
N ILE A 38 2.05 7.12 34.63
CA ILE A 38 2.36 8.32 33.84
C ILE A 38 1.19 8.63 32.87
N CYS A 39 0.60 7.62 32.21
CA CYS A 39 -0.56 7.81 31.35
C CYS A 39 -1.80 8.29 32.14
N LEU A 40 -2.06 7.75 33.33
CA LEU A 40 -3.14 8.22 34.19
C LEU A 40 -2.94 9.65 34.68
N GLY A 41 -1.68 10.02 35.03
CA GLY A 41 -1.33 11.39 35.44
C GLY A 41 -1.51 12.39 34.27
N ALA A 42 -1.18 12.02 33.06
CA ALA A 42 -1.35 12.88 31.87
C ALA A 42 -2.83 13.12 31.55
N ILE A 43 -3.69 12.10 31.70
CA ILE A 43 -5.14 12.23 31.50
C ILE A 43 -5.77 13.12 32.57
N ALA A 44 -5.35 13.01 33.84
CA ALA A 44 -5.83 13.88 34.93
C ALA A 44 -5.42 15.34 34.75
N LEU A 45 -4.22 15.60 34.19
CA LEU A 45 -3.74 16.96 33.92
C LEU A 45 -4.51 17.64 32.79
N LEU A 46 -4.95 16.88 31.77
CA LEU A 46 -5.79 17.41 30.69
C LEU A 46 -7.21 17.77 31.17
N ALA A 47 -7.71 17.12 32.23
CA ALA A 47 -9.04 17.40 32.78
C ALA A 47 -9.10 18.65 33.69
N LEU A 48 -7.95 19.19 34.09
CA LEU A 48 -7.86 20.38 34.95
C LEU A 48 -7.58 21.68 34.19
N MET A 49 -7.52 21.67 32.85
CA MET A 49 -7.40 22.91 32.09
C MET A 49 -8.76 23.59 31.97
N PRO A 50 -8.98 24.79 32.57
CA PRO A 50 -10.18 25.58 32.36
C PRO A 50 -10.06 26.31 31.02
N GLY A 51 -10.48 25.65 29.97
CA GLY A 51 -10.46 26.19 28.61
C GLY A 51 -11.20 25.19 27.72
N GLY A 52 -12.55 25.15 27.84
CA GLY A 52 -13.37 24.37 26.93
C GLY A 52 -13.28 24.97 25.52
N PRO A 53 -13.35 24.13 24.46
CA PRO A 53 -13.46 24.63 23.11
C PRO A 53 -14.73 25.43 22.98
N THR A 54 -14.61 26.75 22.76
CA THR A 54 -15.71 27.59 22.34
C THR A 54 -16.13 27.13 20.96
N THR A 55 -17.20 26.35 20.90
CA THR A 55 -17.91 26.07 19.65
C THR A 55 -18.48 27.43 19.15
N PRO A 56 -18.10 27.86 17.94
CA PRO A 56 -18.77 29.03 17.34
C PRO A 56 -20.23 28.67 17.08
N ALA A 57 -21.12 29.46 17.64
CA ALA A 57 -22.55 29.32 17.44
C ALA A 57 -22.86 29.35 15.93
N LEU A 58 -23.46 28.28 15.43
CA LEU A 58 -24.01 28.19 14.08
C LEU A 58 -25.11 29.24 13.92
N ARG A 59 -24.86 30.23 13.08
CA ARG A 59 -25.91 31.10 12.56
C ARG A 59 -26.88 30.29 11.70
N PRO A 60 -28.16 30.26 11.95
CA PRO A 60 -29.12 29.62 11.06
C PRO A 60 -29.34 30.50 9.83
N GLY A 61 -28.95 30.02 8.67
CA GLY A 61 -29.31 30.63 7.40
C GLY A 61 -28.19 30.70 6.38
N GLN A 62 -27.80 29.57 5.79
CA GLN A 62 -27.42 29.46 4.37
C GLN A 62 -27.31 27.97 4.02
N PRO A 63 -28.25 27.39 3.25
CA PRO A 63 -28.05 26.06 2.70
C PRO A 63 -27.19 26.17 1.46
N GLY A 64 -26.06 25.46 1.46
CA GLY A 64 -25.39 25.03 0.24
C GLY A 64 -24.15 25.79 -0.20
N GLN A 65 -23.03 25.69 0.53
CA GLN A 65 -21.71 25.98 -0.09
C GLN A 65 -20.52 25.33 0.63
N ALA A 66 -20.70 24.47 1.63
CA ALA A 66 -19.57 23.92 2.41
C ALA A 66 -19.11 22.50 2.02
N ALA A 67 -19.79 21.84 1.08
CA ALA A 67 -19.45 20.44 0.74
C ALA A 67 -18.56 20.26 -0.51
N ASN A 68 -18.35 21.30 -1.33
CA ASN A 68 -17.62 21.16 -2.59
C ASN A 68 -16.17 21.66 -2.55
N VAL A 69 -15.71 22.28 -1.47
CA VAL A 69 -14.36 22.90 -1.45
C VAL A 69 -13.26 21.92 -1.00
N VAL A 70 -13.59 20.83 -0.35
CA VAL A 70 -12.58 19.87 0.16
C VAL A 70 -12.23 18.77 -0.86
N ALA A 71 -13.12 18.49 -1.81
CA ALA A 71 -12.87 17.45 -2.83
C ALA A 71 -12.13 17.97 -4.07
N GLU A 72 -12.14 19.26 -4.33
CA GLU A 72 -11.56 19.85 -5.56
C GLU A 72 -10.06 20.19 -5.44
N ASN A 73 -9.56 20.39 -4.22
CA ASN A 73 -8.16 20.78 -4.01
C ASN A 73 -7.19 19.58 -3.86
N ALA A 74 -7.67 18.36 -3.74
CA ALA A 74 -6.81 17.18 -3.67
C ALA A 74 -6.33 16.66 -5.06
N ALA A 75 -6.93 17.17 -6.14
CA ALA A 75 -6.60 16.74 -7.50
C ALA A 75 -5.61 17.66 -8.24
N ALA A 76 -5.24 18.81 -7.67
CA ALA A 76 -4.61 19.88 -8.45
C ALA A 76 -3.09 20.02 -8.33
N ASP A 77 -2.39 19.25 -7.49
CA ASP A 77 -0.96 19.50 -7.25
C ASP A 77 -0.07 18.24 -7.28
N VAL A 78 -0.36 17.33 -8.18
CA VAL A 78 0.60 16.26 -8.49
C VAL A 78 1.32 16.65 -9.77
N ALA A 79 2.62 16.96 -9.65
CA ALA A 79 3.48 17.24 -10.77
C ALA A 79 3.38 16.09 -11.78
N GLN A 80 3.07 16.43 -13.03
CA GLN A 80 2.97 15.44 -14.11
C GLN A 80 4.30 14.72 -14.31
N PRO A 81 4.29 13.44 -14.71
CA PRO A 81 5.50 12.71 -15.00
C PRO A 81 6.31 13.44 -16.08
N ARG A 82 7.59 13.68 -15.83
CA ARG A 82 8.50 14.27 -16.79
C ARG A 82 9.25 13.18 -17.53
N VAL A 83 9.41 13.35 -18.83
CA VAL A 83 10.28 12.49 -19.62
C VAL A 83 11.62 13.19 -19.76
N GLU A 84 12.67 12.59 -19.22
CA GLU A 84 14.05 13.08 -19.29
C GLU A 84 14.92 12.09 -20.09
N ARG A 85 16.11 12.53 -20.49
CA ARG A 85 17.12 11.64 -21.06
C ARG A 85 18.13 11.28 -19.98
N ALA A 86 18.27 9.99 -19.73
CA ALA A 86 19.33 9.49 -18.88
C ALA A 86 20.72 9.78 -19.48
N GLY A 87 21.77 9.76 -18.66
CA GLY A 87 23.13 10.01 -19.12
C GLY A 87 23.66 9.05 -20.21
N ASN A 88 22.99 7.91 -20.41
CA ASN A 88 23.24 6.95 -21.50
C ASN A 88 22.40 7.23 -22.76
N GLY A 89 21.64 8.33 -22.80
CA GLY A 89 20.78 8.70 -23.94
C GLY A 89 19.39 8.02 -23.97
N SER A 90 19.11 7.07 -23.09
CA SER A 90 17.78 6.45 -22.99
C SER A 90 16.76 7.42 -22.38
N ALA A 91 15.51 7.34 -22.83
CA ALA A 91 14.43 8.11 -22.21
C ALA A 91 14.03 7.48 -20.89
N GLU A 92 13.86 8.30 -19.87
CA GLU A 92 13.38 7.89 -18.54
C GLU A 92 12.18 8.73 -18.11
N VAL A 93 11.36 8.16 -17.25
CA VAL A 93 10.24 8.86 -16.61
C VAL A 93 10.65 9.24 -15.21
N VAL A 94 10.50 10.51 -14.88
CA VAL A 94 10.76 11.05 -13.53
C VAL A 94 9.43 11.43 -12.89
N LEU A 95 9.12 10.79 -11.78
CA LEU A 95 7.96 11.08 -10.96
C LEU A 95 8.42 11.85 -9.73
N GLN A 96 7.77 12.99 -9.46
CA GLN A 96 8.03 13.77 -8.26
C GLN A 96 7.23 13.19 -7.08
N ARG A 97 7.83 13.24 -5.90
CA ARG A 97 7.15 12.83 -4.67
C ARG A 97 6.06 13.83 -4.32
N ALA A 98 4.84 13.37 -4.15
CA ALA A 98 3.71 14.19 -3.74
C ALA A 98 3.80 14.60 -2.24
N PRO A 99 3.02 15.62 -1.80
CA PRO A 99 3.02 16.07 -0.41
C PRO A 99 2.65 14.99 0.61
N ASP A 100 1.86 14.00 0.21
CA ASP A 100 1.51 12.82 1.00
C ASP A 100 2.63 11.76 1.04
N ARG A 101 3.80 12.09 0.45
CA ARG A 101 5.01 11.26 0.35
C ARG A 101 4.91 10.04 -0.55
N HIS A 102 3.87 9.95 -1.36
CA HIS A 102 3.71 8.92 -2.39
C HIS A 102 4.17 9.41 -3.76
N PHE A 103 4.31 8.46 -4.67
CA PHE A 103 4.56 8.72 -6.08
C PHE A 103 3.31 8.39 -6.89
N TYR A 104 2.95 9.28 -7.79
CA TYR A 104 1.82 9.09 -8.70
C TYR A 104 2.30 9.14 -10.14
N ALA A 105 1.68 8.30 -10.98
CA ALA A 105 1.96 8.26 -12.40
C ALA A 105 0.66 8.34 -13.19
N GLU A 106 0.64 9.16 -14.25
CA GLU A 106 -0.38 9.06 -15.28
C GLU A 106 0.09 8.06 -16.33
N ALA A 107 -0.66 7.00 -16.53
CA ALA A 107 -0.36 5.94 -17.47
C ALA A 107 -1.50 5.75 -18.48
N GLN A 108 -1.15 5.35 -19.68
CA GLN A 108 -2.12 4.90 -20.67
C GLN A 108 -2.38 3.42 -20.48
N VAL A 109 -3.64 3.07 -20.20
CA VAL A 109 -4.16 1.72 -20.11
C VAL A 109 -5.09 1.48 -21.29
N ASN A 110 -4.70 0.64 -22.24
CA ASN A 110 -5.46 0.38 -23.47
C ASN A 110 -5.90 1.67 -24.20
N GLY A 111 -5.08 2.74 -24.10
CA GLY A 111 -5.36 4.05 -24.70
C GLY A 111 -6.05 5.07 -23.79
N ALA A 112 -6.63 4.67 -22.68
CA ALA A 112 -7.21 5.58 -21.69
C ALA A 112 -6.17 6.06 -20.67
N ILE A 113 -6.22 7.34 -20.28
CA ILE A 113 -5.34 7.88 -19.22
C ILE A 113 -5.93 7.53 -17.85
N VAL A 114 -5.11 6.89 -17.04
CA VAL A 114 -5.42 6.49 -15.66
C VAL A 114 -4.33 7.01 -14.74
N ARG A 115 -4.74 7.59 -13.61
CA ARG A 115 -3.82 7.99 -12.56
C ARG A 115 -3.61 6.84 -11.59
N PHE A 116 -2.36 6.51 -11.33
CA PHE A 116 -1.95 5.44 -10.44
C PHE A 116 -1.16 5.97 -9.25
N LEU A 117 -1.39 5.39 -8.09
CA LEU A 117 -0.44 5.38 -6.98
C LEU A 117 0.60 4.28 -7.27
N VAL A 118 1.88 4.61 -7.25
CA VAL A 118 2.95 3.61 -7.39
C VAL A 118 3.07 2.84 -6.09
N ASP A 119 2.72 1.55 -6.12
CA ASP A 119 2.69 0.68 -4.94
C ASP A 119 3.55 -0.57 -5.17
N SER A 120 4.77 -0.55 -4.64
CA SER A 120 5.67 -1.71 -4.70
C SER A 120 5.21 -2.90 -3.83
N GLY A 121 4.27 -2.68 -2.91
CA GLY A 121 3.66 -3.73 -2.08
C GLY A 121 2.53 -4.49 -2.77
N ALA A 122 1.94 -3.91 -3.83
CA ALA A 122 0.93 -4.59 -4.62
C ALA A 122 1.57 -5.57 -5.62
N SER A 123 1.12 -6.84 -5.63
CA SER A 123 1.66 -7.87 -6.54
C SER A 123 1.28 -7.60 -7.99
N ALA A 124 0.10 -7.02 -8.23
CA ALA A 124 -0.43 -6.72 -9.56
C ALA A 124 -0.86 -5.27 -9.67
N VAL A 125 -1.04 -4.80 -10.91
CA VAL A 125 -1.77 -3.56 -11.19
C VAL A 125 -3.21 -3.73 -10.74
N VAL A 126 -3.75 -2.76 -10.00
CA VAL A 126 -5.14 -2.78 -9.55
C VAL A 126 -5.84 -1.53 -10.06
N LEU A 127 -6.88 -1.72 -10.84
CA LEU A 127 -7.71 -0.64 -11.34
C LEU A 127 -8.91 -0.42 -10.42
N THR A 128 -9.27 0.84 -10.19
CA THR A 128 -10.61 1.14 -9.71
C THR A 128 -11.64 0.74 -10.76
N ARG A 129 -12.87 0.52 -10.34
CA ARG A 129 -13.96 0.20 -11.30
C ARG A 129 -14.16 1.30 -12.33
N ALA A 130 -14.04 2.57 -11.92
CA ALA A 130 -14.18 3.71 -12.80
C ALA A 130 -13.06 3.78 -13.86
N ASP A 131 -11.83 3.53 -13.46
CA ASP A 131 -10.69 3.54 -14.40
C ASP A 131 -10.69 2.33 -15.33
N ALA A 132 -11.09 1.16 -14.83
CA ALA A 132 -11.30 -0.01 -15.68
C ALA A 132 -12.34 0.27 -16.77
N GLN A 133 -13.46 0.91 -16.41
CA GLN A 133 -14.48 1.30 -17.36
C GLN A 133 -13.97 2.30 -18.42
N LYS A 134 -13.18 3.31 -18.02
CA LYS A 134 -12.51 4.24 -18.95
C LYS A 134 -11.60 3.52 -19.93
N ALA A 135 -10.89 2.48 -19.45
CA ALA A 135 -10.00 1.65 -20.26
C ALA A 135 -10.73 0.57 -21.09
N GLY A 136 -12.06 0.63 -21.16
CA GLY A 136 -12.89 -0.34 -21.92
C GLY A 136 -13.02 -1.71 -21.24
N ILE A 137 -12.64 -1.82 -19.97
CA ILE A 137 -12.67 -3.07 -19.21
C ILE A 137 -13.96 -3.11 -18.38
N GLY A 138 -14.96 -3.83 -18.86
CA GLY A 138 -16.19 -4.04 -18.11
C GLY A 138 -15.97 -4.95 -16.88
N ALA A 139 -16.76 -4.75 -15.82
CA ALA A 139 -16.73 -5.59 -14.64
C ALA A 139 -18.16 -5.81 -14.13
N GLN A 140 -18.68 -7.02 -14.32
CA GLN A 140 -20.02 -7.42 -13.87
C GLN A 140 -19.98 -8.03 -12.46
N PRO A 141 -21.04 -7.88 -11.67
CA PRO A 141 -21.20 -8.64 -10.42
C PRO A 141 -21.02 -10.15 -10.69
N GLY A 142 -20.22 -10.85 -9.90
CA GLY A 142 -19.93 -12.28 -10.11
C GLY A 142 -18.60 -12.57 -10.81
N GLU A 143 -18.01 -11.60 -11.50
CA GLU A 143 -16.68 -11.77 -12.13
C GLU A 143 -15.51 -11.51 -11.13
N PHE A 144 -15.81 -11.03 -9.93
CA PHE A 144 -14.84 -10.79 -8.87
C PHE A 144 -14.53 -12.09 -8.13
N THR A 145 -13.72 -12.93 -8.75
CA THR A 145 -13.43 -14.30 -8.30
C THR A 145 -12.17 -14.39 -7.43
N ALA A 146 -11.27 -13.41 -7.51
CA ALA A 146 -10.07 -13.34 -6.70
C ALA A 146 -10.31 -12.50 -5.43
N ARG A 147 -9.44 -12.68 -4.44
CA ARG A 147 -9.47 -11.96 -3.17
C ARG A 147 -8.06 -11.52 -2.80
N ALA A 148 -7.94 -10.35 -2.21
CA ALA A 148 -6.69 -9.86 -1.62
C ALA A 148 -6.95 -9.21 -0.27
N MET A 149 -5.95 -9.24 0.60
CA MET A 149 -5.97 -8.47 1.84
C MET A 149 -5.36 -7.09 1.59
N SER A 150 -6.08 -6.06 1.98
CA SER A 150 -5.59 -4.67 2.01
C SER A 150 -5.54 -4.17 3.45
N ALA A 151 -4.98 -2.99 3.66
CA ALA A 151 -4.99 -2.33 4.97
C ALA A 151 -6.42 -2.12 5.52
N ASN A 152 -7.41 -2.00 4.64
CA ASN A 152 -8.82 -1.79 4.98
C ASN A 152 -9.64 -3.09 5.01
N GLY A 153 -9.00 -4.26 4.94
CA GLY A 153 -9.64 -5.55 4.96
C GLY A 153 -9.62 -6.29 3.61
N GLU A 154 -10.46 -7.33 3.49
CA GLU A 154 -10.56 -8.14 2.28
C GLU A 154 -11.19 -7.35 1.14
N VAL A 155 -10.57 -7.42 -0.04
CA VAL A 155 -11.06 -6.83 -1.28
C VAL A 155 -11.29 -7.93 -2.29
N ARG A 156 -12.48 -7.93 -2.92
CA ARG A 156 -12.79 -8.82 -4.03
C ARG A 156 -12.30 -8.21 -5.34
N LEU A 157 -11.68 -9.02 -6.17
CA LEU A 157 -10.98 -8.60 -7.37
C LEU A 157 -11.41 -9.43 -8.58
N LYS A 158 -11.53 -8.78 -9.74
CA LYS A 158 -11.67 -9.43 -11.04
C LYS A 158 -10.32 -9.47 -11.72
N PRO A 159 -9.73 -10.66 -12.01
CA PRO A 159 -8.53 -10.77 -12.83
C PRO A 159 -8.79 -10.31 -14.26
N VAL A 160 -7.88 -9.52 -14.81
CA VAL A 160 -7.92 -9.02 -16.19
C VAL A 160 -6.52 -8.97 -16.79
N MET A 161 -6.43 -8.94 -18.10
CA MET A 161 -5.19 -8.72 -18.84
C MET A 161 -5.29 -7.38 -19.56
N LEU A 162 -4.30 -6.49 -19.34
CA LEU A 162 -4.19 -5.25 -20.07
C LEU A 162 -3.37 -5.49 -21.32
N ASP A 163 -3.89 -5.11 -22.48
CA ASP A 163 -3.15 -5.24 -23.74
C ASP A 163 -1.88 -4.39 -23.71
N ARG A 164 -2.00 -3.18 -23.19
CA ARG A 164 -0.88 -2.26 -23.04
C ARG A 164 -1.05 -1.35 -21.83
N LEU A 165 0.06 -1.15 -21.11
CA LEU A 165 0.21 -0.12 -20.10
C LEU A 165 1.49 0.66 -20.37
N ALA A 166 1.41 2.00 -20.44
CA ALA A 166 2.54 2.86 -20.78
C ALA A 166 2.57 4.13 -19.94
N ILE A 167 3.78 4.48 -19.47
CA ILE A 167 4.08 5.75 -18.79
C ILE A 167 5.17 6.43 -19.64
N GLY A 168 4.79 7.41 -20.44
CA GLY A 168 5.72 8.00 -21.42
C GLY A 168 6.38 6.93 -22.31
N PRO A 169 7.72 6.84 -22.35
CA PRO A 169 8.46 5.86 -23.15
C PRO A 169 8.49 4.46 -22.54
N VAL A 170 8.19 4.32 -21.26
CA VAL A 170 8.21 3.03 -20.54
C VAL A 170 6.88 2.34 -20.77
N SER A 171 6.88 1.18 -21.42
CA SER A 171 5.63 0.45 -21.69
C SER A 171 5.81 -1.05 -21.59
N ALA A 172 4.71 -1.74 -21.24
CA ALA A 172 4.59 -3.18 -21.24
C ALA A 172 3.28 -3.61 -21.89
N THR A 173 3.27 -4.80 -22.50
CA THR A 173 2.09 -5.43 -23.10
C THR A 173 1.72 -6.68 -22.30
N ASN A 174 0.47 -7.12 -22.40
CA ASN A 174 -0.03 -8.29 -21.67
C ASN A 174 0.27 -8.20 -20.16
N VAL A 175 -0.13 -7.09 -19.53
CA VAL A 175 0.11 -6.85 -18.11
C VAL A 175 -1.03 -7.46 -17.30
N GLU A 176 -0.69 -8.36 -16.39
CA GLU A 176 -1.66 -8.90 -15.43
C GLU A 176 -2.16 -7.78 -14.51
N ALA A 177 -3.48 -7.66 -14.41
CA ALA A 177 -4.10 -6.65 -13.58
C ALA A 177 -5.37 -7.19 -12.91
N MET A 178 -5.87 -6.45 -11.97
CA MET A 178 -7.11 -6.74 -11.25
C MET A 178 -8.02 -5.51 -11.32
N VAL A 179 -9.32 -5.72 -11.36
CA VAL A 179 -10.30 -4.65 -11.12
C VAL A 179 -10.88 -4.85 -9.73
N ALA A 180 -10.86 -3.82 -8.89
CA ALA A 180 -11.43 -3.90 -7.56
C ALA A 180 -12.95 -3.80 -7.59
N GLU A 181 -13.64 -4.61 -6.77
CA GLU A 181 -15.09 -4.53 -6.62
C GLU A 181 -15.51 -3.27 -5.88
N ASN A 182 -14.80 -2.97 -4.79
CA ASN A 182 -15.02 -1.78 -3.97
C ASN A 182 -14.13 -0.62 -4.44
N ASP A 183 -14.52 0.60 -4.14
CA ASP A 183 -13.74 1.77 -4.45
C ASP A 183 -12.46 1.79 -3.60
N LEU A 184 -11.31 1.89 -4.28
CA LEU A 184 -9.99 2.04 -3.67
C LEU A 184 -9.55 3.50 -3.57
N GLY A 185 -10.35 4.44 -4.09
CA GLY A 185 -9.99 5.85 -4.20
C GLY A 185 -8.98 6.16 -5.30
N VAL A 186 -8.04 5.26 -5.59
CA VAL A 186 -7.01 5.40 -6.65
C VAL A 186 -6.59 4.04 -7.15
N SER A 187 -6.25 3.94 -8.44
CA SER A 187 -5.67 2.74 -9.05
C SER A 187 -4.23 2.54 -8.57
N LEU A 188 -3.78 1.29 -8.43
CA LEU A 188 -2.44 0.94 -7.94
C LEU A 188 -1.55 0.40 -9.06
N LEU A 189 -0.34 0.93 -9.18
CA LEU A 189 0.69 0.45 -10.10
C LEU A 189 1.59 -0.54 -9.38
N GLY A 190 1.28 -1.82 -9.49
CA GLY A 190 1.95 -2.90 -8.77
C GLY A 190 3.08 -3.60 -9.55
N GLN A 191 3.58 -4.68 -8.94
CA GLN A 191 4.75 -5.42 -9.42
C GLN A 191 4.55 -6.07 -10.80
N SER A 192 3.34 -6.41 -11.21
CA SER A 192 3.09 -6.96 -12.56
C SER A 192 3.53 -6.02 -13.69
N PHE A 193 3.63 -4.71 -13.42
CA PHE A 193 4.23 -3.72 -14.31
C PHE A 193 5.64 -3.34 -13.87
N LEU A 194 5.86 -3.01 -12.59
CA LEU A 194 7.14 -2.48 -12.11
C LEU A 194 8.31 -3.46 -12.34
N ALA A 195 8.07 -4.78 -12.23
CA ALA A 195 9.07 -5.80 -12.50
C ALA A 195 9.45 -5.91 -14.00
N ARG A 196 8.67 -5.31 -14.90
CA ARG A 196 8.98 -5.25 -16.35
C ARG A 196 9.73 -3.99 -16.74
N VAL A 197 9.85 -3.04 -15.83
CA VAL A 197 10.68 -1.85 -15.99
C VAL A 197 12.14 -2.23 -15.76
N ALA A 198 13.02 -1.87 -16.69
CA ALA A 198 14.42 -2.29 -16.63
C ALA A 198 15.13 -1.78 -15.36
N LYS A 199 14.76 -0.58 -14.89
CA LYS A 199 15.29 -0.01 -13.66
C LYS A 199 14.25 0.88 -12.99
N VAL A 200 14.06 0.69 -11.69
CA VAL A 200 13.33 1.58 -10.79
C VAL A 200 14.31 2.13 -9.77
N GLU A 201 14.47 3.43 -9.70
CA GLU A 201 15.37 4.10 -8.76
C GLU A 201 14.59 5.13 -7.96
N ILE A 202 14.69 5.06 -6.64
CA ILE A 202 13.97 5.95 -5.72
C ILE A 202 15.00 6.75 -4.94
N THR A 203 14.85 8.07 -5.00
CA THR A 203 15.60 9.03 -4.20
C THR A 203 14.67 9.74 -3.22
N GLU A 204 15.20 10.69 -2.45
CA GLU A 204 14.40 11.39 -1.43
C GLU A 204 13.18 12.12 -2.02
N GLY A 205 13.29 12.70 -3.20
CA GLY A 205 12.24 13.51 -3.85
C GLY A 205 11.70 12.96 -5.16
N GLU A 206 12.33 11.93 -5.74
CA GLU A 206 12.05 11.48 -7.10
C GLU A 206 12.06 9.96 -7.22
N MET A 207 11.23 9.45 -8.13
CA MET A 207 11.31 8.08 -8.63
C MET A 207 11.59 8.11 -10.14
N ARG A 208 12.57 7.34 -10.59
CA ARG A 208 12.99 7.22 -11.98
C ARG A 208 12.68 5.83 -12.52
N LEU A 209 12.00 5.78 -13.66
CA LEU A 209 11.62 4.54 -14.36
C LEU A 209 12.32 4.53 -15.73
N ARG A 210 12.99 3.42 -16.07
CA ARG A 210 13.72 3.23 -17.33
C ARG A 210 13.35 1.92 -18.00
#